data_116037870e25c3fe7f2edef16092fa42
#
_entry.id   116037870e25c3fe7f2edef16092fa42
#
_cell.length_a   1.000
_cell.length_b   1.000
_cell.length_c   1.000
_cell.angle_alpha   90.00
_cell.angle_beta   90.00
_cell.angle_gamma   90.00
#
_symmetry.space_group_name_H-M   'P 1'
#
loop_
_entity.id
_entity.type
_entity.pdbx_description
1 polymer ?
#
loop_
_entity_poly.entity_id
_entity_poly.type
_entity_poly.pdbx_seq_one_letter_code
_entity_poly.pdbx_strand_id
1 'polypeptide(L)'
;ASIARQYGAETPFIRPQILADDFSGTADVICHAIKSLNTISIEGQCQQPRKVIAACCIYATAPFVFSDDISFGFKKLNEDQCDFALAVTEFEFPIQRAVKLDTQSHLEMLNPGSFSTRSQDLEKTFHDAGQFCWGTSDAWLQSKPIFTKQTAAVIIPRYRVQDIDTEDDWRRAELMFGAIRSPKSTVDE
;
A
#
# COMPACT_ATOMS: atom_id res chain seq x y z
N ALA A 1 4.42 13.59 -15.11
CA ALA A 1 4.60 14.90 -14.45
C ALA A 1 3.46 15.87 -14.78
N SER A 2 3.12 16.10 -16.08
CA SER A 2 2.10 17.09 -16.48
C SER A 2 0.73 16.83 -15.85
N ILE A 3 0.23 15.60 -15.91
CA ILE A 3 -1.05 15.18 -15.31
C ILE A 3 -1.03 15.40 -13.79
N ALA A 4 0.04 15.00 -13.11
CA ALA A 4 0.16 15.20 -11.66
C ALA A 4 0.06 16.68 -11.27
N ARG A 5 0.71 17.57 -12.03
CA ARG A 5 0.63 19.03 -11.80
C ARG A 5 -0.78 19.57 -12.01
N GLN A 6 -1.53 19.05 -13.00
CA GLN A 6 -2.93 19.44 -13.22
C GLN A 6 -3.82 19.15 -12.00
N TYR A 7 -3.48 18.14 -11.23
CA TYR A 7 -4.15 17.77 -9.97
C TYR A 7 -3.47 18.35 -8.71
N GLY A 8 -2.57 19.32 -8.87
CA GLY A 8 -1.97 20.06 -7.77
C GLY A 8 -0.74 19.44 -7.14
N ALA A 9 -0.21 18.35 -7.69
CA ALA A 9 1.01 17.73 -7.17
C ALA A 9 2.26 18.52 -7.60
N GLU A 10 3.20 18.69 -6.69
CA GLU A 10 4.54 19.17 -7.00
C GLU A 10 5.36 18.06 -7.67
N THR A 11 6.12 18.43 -8.70
CA THR A 11 7.04 17.51 -9.39
C THR A 11 8.42 18.16 -9.46
N PRO A 12 9.14 18.22 -8.31
CA PRO A 12 10.38 18.99 -8.20
C PRO A 12 11.55 18.39 -8.99
N PHE A 13 11.44 17.12 -9.40
CA PHE A 13 12.41 16.43 -10.26
C PHE A 13 11.71 15.42 -11.17
N ILE A 14 12.42 14.92 -12.17
CA ILE A 14 11.98 13.81 -13.03
C ILE A 14 12.78 12.56 -12.66
N ARG A 15 12.10 11.44 -12.49
CA ARG A 15 12.74 10.16 -12.21
C ARG A 15 13.70 9.80 -13.35
N PRO A 16 14.98 9.43 -13.07
CA PRO A 16 15.93 9.00 -14.09
C PRO A 16 15.44 7.77 -14.84
N GLN A 17 15.78 7.67 -16.12
CA GLN A 17 15.35 6.56 -16.95
C GLN A 17 15.82 5.20 -16.41
N ILE A 18 16.99 5.13 -15.80
CA ILE A 18 17.51 3.91 -15.17
C ILE A 18 16.63 3.36 -14.02
N LEU A 19 15.81 4.21 -13.42
CA LEU A 19 14.83 3.83 -12.38
C LEU A 19 13.39 3.75 -12.93
N ALA A 20 13.22 3.84 -14.25
CA ALA A 20 11.92 3.84 -14.91
C ALA A 20 11.74 2.59 -15.80
N ASP A 21 12.51 1.55 -15.55
CA ASP A 21 12.39 0.24 -16.16
C ASP A 21 11.44 -0.68 -15.38
N ASP A 22 11.20 -1.88 -15.92
CA ASP A 22 10.30 -2.87 -15.32
C ASP A 22 10.93 -3.64 -14.15
N PHE A 23 12.20 -3.41 -13.84
CA PHE A 23 12.98 -4.13 -12.82
C PHE A 23 13.27 -3.30 -11.58
N SER A 24 13.18 -1.97 -11.68
CA SER A 24 13.45 -1.06 -10.57
C SER A 24 12.39 -1.21 -9.48
N GLY A 25 12.83 -1.61 -8.28
CA GLY A 25 11.97 -1.75 -7.12
C GLY A 25 11.42 -0.40 -6.61
N THR A 26 10.24 -0.43 -6.00
CA THR A 26 9.61 0.75 -5.39
C THR A 26 10.56 1.44 -4.40
N ALA A 27 11.30 0.66 -3.60
CA ALA A 27 12.26 1.19 -2.62
C ALA A 27 13.35 2.05 -3.28
N ASP A 28 13.89 1.64 -4.43
CA ASP A 28 14.93 2.37 -5.15
C ASP A 28 14.43 3.73 -5.64
N VAL A 29 13.18 3.76 -6.13
CA VAL A 29 12.53 4.99 -6.58
C VAL A 29 12.31 5.95 -5.42
N ILE A 30 11.88 5.44 -4.25
CA ILE A 30 11.69 6.28 -3.05
C ILE A 30 13.04 6.77 -2.51
N CYS A 31 14.05 5.92 -2.47
CA CYS A 31 15.42 6.32 -2.11
C CYS A 31 15.92 7.48 -2.98
N HIS A 32 15.72 7.39 -4.29
CA HIS A 32 16.07 8.47 -5.21
C HIS A 32 15.29 9.74 -4.90
N ALA A 33 13.98 9.63 -4.65
CA ALA A 33 13.12 10.77 -4.33
C ALA A 33 13.58 11.48 -3.05
N ILE A 34 13.86 10.73 -1.98
CA ILE A 34 14.36 11.28 -0.70
C ILE A 34 15.70 11.98 -0.91
N LYS A 35 16.65 11.36 -1.61
CA LYS A 35 17.96 11.95 -1.91
C LYS A 35 17.81 13.23 -2.71
N SER A 36 16.97 13.23 -3.76
CA SER A 36 16.72 14.40 -4.59
C SER A 36 16.12 15.56 -3.79
N LEU A 37 15.09 15.28 -2.97
CA LEU A 37 14.45 16.30 -2.13
C LEU A 37 15.39 16.89 -1.08
N ASN A 38 16.27 16.08 -0.50
CA ASN A 38 17.26 16.55 0.47
C ASN A 38 18.33 17.45 -0.15
N THR A 39 18.54 17.39 -1.48
CA THR A 39 19.54 18.22 -2.19
C THR A 39 18.94 19.46 -2.84
N ILE A 40 17.62 19.51 -3.05
CA ILE A 40 16.96 20.67 -3.68
C ILE A 40 16.92 21.83 -2.69
N SER A 41 17.69 22.87 -2.97
CA SER A 41 17.56 24.18 -2.32
C SER A 41 16.35 24.89 -2.92
N ILE A 42 15.38 25.27 -2.10
CA ILE A 42 14.26 26.11 -2.56
C ILE A 42 14.80 27.52 -2.74
N GLU A 43 14.88 27.98 -3.98
CA GLU A 43 15.24 29.37 -4.31
C GLU A 43 14.29 30.32 -3.57
N GLY A 44 14.85 31.18 -2.72
CA GLY A 44 14.13 32.26 -2.03
C GLY A 44 13.73 32.01 -0.58
N GLN A 45 14.01 30.85 0.01
CA GLN A 45 13.78 30.60 1.45
C GLN A 45 15.07 30.19 2.16
N CYS A 46 15.28 30.82 3.34
CA CYS A 46 16.42 30.71 4.23
C CYS A 46 17.06 29.29 4.31
N GLN A 47 18.25 29.21 3.86
CA GLN A 47 19.51 28.48 4.12
C GLN A 47 19.56 27.13 4.88
N GLN A 48 18.50 26.43 5.16
CA GLN A 48 18.64 25.06 5.69
C GLN A 48 18.02 24.05 4.72
N PRO A 49 18.76 23.02 4.29
CA PRO A 49 18.20 21.93 3.49
C PRO A 49 17.09 21.26 4.30
N ARG A 50 15.89 21.16 3.72
CA ARG A 50 14.79 20.40 4.34
C ARG A 50 15.19 18.94 4.38
N LYS A 51 15.32 18.37 5.57
CA LYS A 51 15.54 16.94 5.72
C LYS A 51 14.20 16.22 5.64
N VAL A 52 14.03 15.35 4.65
CA VAL A 52 12.90 14.44 4.59
C VAL A 52 13.04 13.45 5.76
N ILE A 53 12.05 13.37 6.64
CA ILE A 53 12.06 12.48 7.81
C ILE A 53 11.31 11.17 7.54
N ALA A 54 10.30 11.21 6.67
CA ALA A 54 9.51 10.06 6.25
C ALA A 54 8.98 10.28 4.82
N ALA A 55 8.69 9.19 4.11
CA ALA A 55 8.07 9.22 2.80
C ALA A 55 6.93 8.19 2.73
N CYS A 56 5.83 8.58 2.07
CA CYS A 56 4.72 7.69 1.75
C CYS A 56 4.77 7.32 0.27
N CYS A 57 4.90 6.04 -0.02
CA CYS A 57 4.60 5.51 -1.34
C CYS A 57 3.10 5.31 -1.45
N ILE A 58 2.46 5.92 -2.44
CA ILE A 58 1.06 5.68 -2.81
C ILE A 58 1.06 5.01 -4.17
N TYR A 59 0.44 3.83 -4.27
CA TYR A 59 0.40 3.07 -5.51
C TYR A 59 -0.63 3.68 -6.48
N ALA A 60 -0.23 3.85 -7.73
CA ALA A 60 -1.11 4.44 -8.76
C ALA A 60 -2.34 3.57 -9.09
N THR A 61 -2.24 2.28 -8.81
CA THR A 61 -3.28 1.27 -9.03
C THR A 61 -4.32 1.18 -7.90
N ALA A 62 -4.25 2.06 -6.90
CA ALA A 62 -5.09 2.05 -5.72
C ALA A 62 -6.16 3.16 -5.73
N PRO A 63 -7.33 2.95 -6.39
CA PRO A 63 -8.33 4.02 -6.59
C PRO A 63 -9.10 4.40 -5.32
N PHE A 64 -9.01 3.61 -4.24
CA PHE A 64 -9.79 3.78 -3.02
C PHE A 64 -8.97 4.23 -1.81
N VAL A 65 -7.81 4.83 -2.04
CA VAL A 65 -7.01 5.46 -0.98
C VAL A 65 -7.73 6.69 -0.45
N PHE A 66 -7.87 6.77 0.87
CA PHE A 66 -8.42 7.93 1.54
C PHE A 66 -7.33 8.69 2.32
N SER A 67 -7.45 10.01 2.35
CA SER A 67 -6.52 10.89 3.08
C SER A 67 -6.42 10.56 4.56
N ASP A 68 -7.52 10.12 5.16
CA ASP A 68 -7.59 9.75 6.57
C ASP A 68 -6.75 8.50 6.86
N ASP A 69 -6.76 7.50 5.96
CA ASP A 69 -5.93 6.30 6.09
C ASP A 69 -4.44 6.64 5.99
N ILE A 70 -4.07 7.53 5.05
CA ILE A 70 -2.70 8.01 4.89
C ILE A 70 -2.25 8.74 6.16
N SER A 71 -3.09 9.63 6.69
CA SER A 71 -2.81 10.39 7.90
C SER A 71 -2.68 9.48 9.11
N PHE A 72 -3.56 8.47 9.23
CA PHE A 72 -3.49 7.46 10.28
C PHE A 72 -2.22 6.60 10.18
N GLY A 73 -1.80 6.24 8.96
CA GLY A 73 -0.55 5.52 8.71
C GLY A 73 0.67 6.30 9.20
N PHE A 74 0.73 7.62 8.93
CA PHE A 74 1.80 8.47 9.44
C PHE A 74 1.80 8.57 10.97
N LYS A 75 0.61 8.66 11.57
CA LYS A 75 0.47 8.67 13.03
C LYS A 75 1.02 7.37 13.64
N LYS A 76 0.62 6.21 13.08
CA LYS A 76 1.12 4.91 13.54
C LYS A 76 2.63 4.75 13.40
N LEU A 77 3.21 5.20 12.28
CA LEU A 77 4.65 5.19 12.08
C LEU A 77 5.40 5.86 13.25
N ASN A 78 4.88 7.02 13.71
CA ASN A 78 5.52 7.81 14.75
C ASN A 78 5.24 7.27 16.16
N GLU A 79 3.98 6.90 16.46
CA GLU A 79 3.58 6.46 17.80
C GLU A 79 4.17 5.08 18.14
N ASP A 80 4.17 4.16 17.18
CA ASP A 80 4.69 2.80 17.37
C ASP A 80 6.22 2.75 17.19
N GLN A 81 6.85 3.87 16.80
CA GLN A 81 8.30 3.97 16.51
C GLN A 81 8.77 2.89 15.52
N CYS A 82 7.95 2.62 14.51
CA CYS A 82 8.21 1.62 13.50
C CYS A 82 9.07 2.16 12.35
N ASP A 83 9.72 1.26 11.63
CA ASP A 83 10.40 1.58 10.37
C ASP A 83 9.41 1.90 9.25
N PHE A 84 8.28 1.16 9.23
CA PHE A 84 7.22 1.29 8.22
C PHE A 84 5.82 1.28 8.83
N ALA A 85 4.84 1.81 8.07
CA ALA A 85 3.41 1.59 8.30
C ALA A 85 2.76 1.25 6.95
N LEU A 86 2.28 0.01 6.83
CA LEU A 86 1.77 -0.58 5.59
C LEU A 86 0.26 -0.71 5.62
N ALA A 87 -0.40 -0.30 4.54
CA ALA A 87 -1.81 -0.59 4.32
C ALA A 87 -2.01 -2.09 4.07
N VAL A 88 -2.80 -2.74 4.90
CA VAL A 88 -3.10 -4.18 4.81
C VAL A 88 -4.60 -4.40 4.86
N THR A 89 -5.06 -5.54 4.33
CA THR A 89 -6.45 -5.97 4.46
C THR A 89 -6.52 -7.44 4.85
N GLU A 90 -7.61 -7.82 5.53
CA GLU A 90 -7.84 -9.20 5.95
C GLU A 90 -8.15 -10.08 4.74
N PHE A 91 -7.56 -11.28 4.69
CA PHE A 91 -7.95 -12.28 3.70
C PHE A 91 -9.43 -12.61 3.84
N GLU A 92 -10.15 -12.70 2.73
CA GLU A 92 -11.56 -13.04 2.72
C GLU A 92 -11.82 -14.45 3.23
N PHE A 93 -10.96 -15.38 2.86
CA PHE A 93 -10.98 -16.78 3.28
C PHE A 93 -9.70 -17.14 4.02
N PRO A 94 -9.75 -17.99 5.05
CA PRO A 94 -8.58 -18.40 5.80
C PRO A 94 -7.54 -19.06 4.89
N ILE A 95 -6.33 -18.46 4.81
CA ILE A 95 -5.21 -19.00 4.01
C ILE A 95 -4.77 -20.40 4.49
N GLN A 96 -5.04 -20.73 5.75
CA GLN A 96 -4.79 -22.06 6.33
C GLN A 96 -5.59 -23.16 5.62
N ARG A 97 -6.66 -22.80 4.90
CA ARG A 97 -7.46 -23.72 4.09
C ARG A 97 -7.19 -23.60 2.59
N ALA A 98 -6.11 -22.93 2.22
CA ALA A 98 -5.72 -22.81 0.82
C ALA A 98 -5.47 -24.21 0.22
N VAL A 99 -5.83 -24.37 -1.04
CA VAL A 99 -5.60 -25.58 -1.84
C VAL A 99 -4.77 -25.21 -3.07
N LYS A 100 -3.99 -26.14 -3.55
CA LYS A 100 -3.34 -26.09 -4.85
C LYS A 100 -3.92 -27.16 -5.78
N LEU A 101 -3.74 -26.98 -7.07
CA LEU A 101 -4.05 -27.96 -8.09
C LEU A 101 -2.78 -28.70 -8.47
N ASP A 102 -2.86 -30.02 -8.61
CA ASP A 102 -1.82 -30.80 -9.25
C ASP A 102 -1.92 -30.71 -10.79
N THR A 103 -1.04 -31.38 -11.51
CA THR A 103 -1.00 -31.39 -12.98
C THR A 103 -2.23 -32.04 -13.63
N GLN A 104 -3.03 -32.76 -12.85
CA GLN A 104 -4.25 -33.44 -13.26
C GLN A 104 -5.52 -32.72 -12.80
N SER A 105 -5.37 -31.49 -12.24
CA SER A 105 -6.45 -30.68 -11.69
C SER A 105 -7.12 -31.26 -10.43
N HIS A 106 -6.43 -32.13 -9.68
CA HIS A 106 -6.88 -32.58 -8.38
C HIS A 106 -6.46 -31.59 -7.28
N LEU A 107 -7.28 -31.53 -6.23
CA LEU A 107 -7.07 -30.61 -5.10
C LEU A 107 -6.12 -31.22 -4.07
N GLU A 108 -5.17 -30.43 -3.62
CA GLU A 108 -4.30 -30.73 -2.48
C GLU A 108 -4.29 -29.54 -1.52
N MET A 109 -4.57 -29.79 -0.23
CA MET A 109 -4.47 -28.73 0.79
C MET A 109 -3.01 -28.37 1.05
N LEU A 110 -2.73 -27.07 1.14
CA LEU A 110 -1.40 -26.56 1.56
C LEU A 110 -1.15 -26.87 3.05
N ASN A 111 -2.18 -26.82 3.88
CA ASN A 111 -2.10 -27.12 5.30
C ASN A 111 -3.20 -28.11 5.74
N PRO A 112 -3.00 -29.44 5.57
CA PRO A 112 -4.01 -30.44 5.90
C PRO A 112 -4.43 -30.43 7.38
N GLY A 113 -3.56 -29.99 8.30
CA GLY A 113 -3.88 -29.92 9.74
C GLY A 113 -5.00 -28.94 10.08
N SER A 114 -5.32 -28.00 9.19
CA SER A 114 -6.38 -27.01 9.40
C SER A 114 -7.75 -27.47 8.88
N PHE A 115 -7.86 -28.67 8.33
CA PHE A 115 -9.11 -29.17 7.70
C PHE A 115 -10.29 -29.21 8.67
N SER A 116 -10.07 -29.72 9.88
CA SER A 116 -11.12 -29.91 10.90
C SER A 116 -11.39 -28.65 11.75
N THR A 117 -10.56 -27.62 11.65
CA THR A 117 -10.74 -26.38 12.42
C THR A 117 -11.80 -25.50 11.78
N ARG A 118 -12.75 -25.00 12.55
CA ARG A 118 -13.78 -24.07 12.02
C ARG A 118 -13.12 -22.76 11.56
N SER A 119 -13.64 -22.14 10.49
CA SER A 119 -13.06 -20.92 9.91
C SER A 119 -12.91 -19.78 10.92
N GLN A 120 -13.88 -19.64 11.83
CA GLN A 120 -13.88 -18.62 12.87
C GLN A 120 -12.85 -18.84 13.99
N ASP A 121 -12.34 -20.05 14.12
CA ASP A 121 -11.34 -20.44 15.12
C ASP A 121 -9.91 -20.40 14.55
N LEU A 122 -9.76 -20.12 13.24
CA LEU A 122 -8.48 -19.94 12.57
C LEU A 122 -7.96 -18.51 12.80
N GLU A 123 -6.64 -18.39 12.91
CA GLU A 123 -5.99 -17.09 13.05
C GLU A 123 -6.28 -16.19 11.86
N LYS A 124 -6.67 -14.95 12.13
CA LYS A 124 -6.86 -13.93 11.10
C LYS A 124 -5.53 -13.60 10.46
N THR A 125 -5.53 -13.57 9.14
CA THR A 125 -4.36 -13.25 8.33
C THR A 125 -4.64 -12.07 7.43
N PHE A 126 -3.58 -11.34 7.09
CA PHE A 126 -3.67 -10.12 6.30
C PHE A 126 -2.70 -10.19 5.12
N HIS A 127 -2.99 -9.41 4.09
CA HIS A 127 -2.08 -9.19 2.97
C HIS A 127 -1.93 -7.69 2.69
N ASP A 128 -0.92 -7.33 1.90
CA ASP A 128 -0.75 -5.98 1.39
C ASP A 128 -2.03 -5.54 0.67
N ALA A 129 -2.56 -4.38 1.03
CA ALA A 129 -3.74 -3.82 0.37
C ALA A 129 -3.42 -3.17 -0.99
N GLY A 130 -2.14 -3.09 -1.38
CA GLY A 130 -1.71 -2.44 -2.61
C GLY A 130 -2.04 -0.94 -2.65
N GLN A 131 -2.15 -0.26 -1.50
CA GLN A 131 -2.57 1.14 -1.46
C GLN A 131 -1.45 2.10 -1.14
N PHE A 132 -0.83 1.95 0.01
CA PHE A 132 0.28 2.81 0.41
C PHE A 132 1.18 2.16 1.45
N CYS A 133 2.42 2.64 1.50
CA CYS A 133 3.39 2.30 2.52
C CYS A 133 4.12 3.57 2.97
N TRP A 134 3.99 3.93 4.25
CA TRP A 134 4.84 4.89 4.91
C TRP A 134 6.15 4.23 5.34
N GLY A 135 7.25 4.97 5.25
CA GLY A 135 8.51 4.56 5.87
C GLY A 135 9.30 5.75 6.34
N THR A 136 10.08 5.57 7.40
CA THR A 136 11.08 6.56 7.80
C THR A 136 12.11 6.73 6.69
N SER A 137 12.71 7.92 6.55
CA SER A 137 13.80 8.12 5.58
C SER A 137 14.91 7.12 5.76
N ASP A 138 15.28 6.82 7.01
CA ASP A 138 16.36 5.88 7.31
C ASP A 138 16.00 4.45 6.86
N ALA A 139 14.75 4.03 7.07
CA ALA A 139 14.28 2.72 6.63
C ALA A 139 14.33 2.56 5.09
N TRP A 140 13.83 3.57 4.36
CA TRP A 140 13.91 3.60 2.90
C TRP A 140 15.35 3.64 2.38
N LEU A 141 16.19 4.53 2.92
CA LEU A 141 17.58 4.72 2.48
C LEU A 141 18.47 3.50 2.74
N GLN A 142 18.15 2.71 3.77
CA GLN A 142 18.84 1.46 4.11
C GLN A 142 18.20 0.24 3.45
N SER A 143 17.16 0.41 2.65
CA SER A 143 16.41 -0.69 2.01
C SER A 143 16.02 -1.78 3.02
N LYS A 144 15.52 -1.36 4.19
CA LYS A 144 15.07 -2.31 5.22
C LYS A 144 13.89 -3.14 4.70
N PRO A 145 13.73 -4.39 5.13
CA PRO A 145 12.59 -5.21 4.73
C PRO A 145 11.29 -4.69 5.36
N ILE A 146 10.22 -4.62 4.56
CA ILE A 146 8.92 -4.10 4.98
C ILE A 146 8.17 -5.13 5.85
N PHE A 147 8.19 -6.41 5.48
CA PHE A 147 7.44 -7.44 6.21
C PHE A 147 8.19 -7.92 7.45
N THR A 148 8.21 -7.10 8.50
CA THR A 148 8.88 -7.39 9.77
C THR A 148 8.05 -6.92 10.96
N LYS A 149 8.49 -7.25 12.17
CA LYS A 149 7.89 -6.74 13.42
C LYS A 149 8.08 -5.23 13.62
N GLN A 150 8.92 -4.57 12.81
CA GLN A 150 9.11 -3.12 12.79
C GLN A 150 8.18 -2.42 11.78
N THR A 151 7.12 -3.09 11.36
CA THR A 151 6.10 -2.52 10.47
C THR A 151 4.76 -2.53 11.16
N ALA A 152 4.18 -1.34 11.33
CA ALA A 152 2.83 -1.17 11.82
C ALA A 152 1.81 -1.46 10.70
N ALA A 153 0.71 -2.12 11.04
CA ALA A 153 -0.37 -2.39 10.09
C ALA A 153 -1.42 -1.28 10.14
N VAL A 154 -1.79 -0.76 8.97
CA VAL A 154 -2.97 0.09 8.75
C VAL A 154 -4.03 -0.76 8.09
N ILE A 155 -5.05 -1.17 8.86
CA ILE A 155 -6.05 -2.12 8.37
C ILE A 155 -7.10 -1.38 7.56
N ILE A 156 -7.18 -1.72 6.26
CA ILE A 156 -8.15 -1.18 5.32
C ILE A 156 -9.32 -2.16 5.19
N PRO A 157 -10.57 -1.71 5.27
CA PRO A 157 -11.73 -2.56 5.03
C PRO A 157 -11.70 -3.17 3.62
N ARG A 158 -11.97 -4.47 3.50
CA ARG A 158 -11.90 -5.22 2.22
C ARG A 158 -12.69 -4.57 1.08
N TYR A 159 -13.86 -3.99 1.37
CA TYR A 159 -14.68 -3.31 0.36
C TYR A 159 -14.05 -2.03 -0.21
N ARG A 160 -12.90 -1.61 0.30
CA ARG A 160 -12.09 -0.48 -0.21
C ARG A 160 -10.73 -0.93 -0.75
N VAL A 161 -10.58 -2.22 -1.02
CA VAL A 161 -9.31 -2.75 -1.55
C VAL A 161 -9.55 -3.36 -2.92
N GLN A 162 -8.91 -2.77 -3.93
CA GLN A 162 -8.82 -3.29 -5.29
C GLN A 162 -7.53 -2.75 -5.89
N ASP A 163 -6.63 -3.64 -6.20
CA ASP A 163 -5.47 -3.39 -7.05
C ASP A 163 -5.87 -3.59 -8.52
N ILE A 164 -5.39 -2.74 -9.42
CA ILE A 164 -5.78 -2.74 -10.82
C ILE A 164 -4.60 -3.17 -11.68
N ASP A 165 -4.56 -4.45 -12.03
CA ASP A 165 -3.58 -5.05 -12.93
C ASP A 165 -4.19 -5.48 -14.27
N THR A 166 -5.50 -5.76 -14.27
CA THR A 166 -6.22 -6.29 -15.41
C THR A 166 -7.48 -5.47 -15.73
N GLU A 167 -8.05 -5.69 -16.92
CA GLU A 167 -9.33 -5.10 -17.31
C GLU A 167 -10.49 -5.55 -16.40
N ASP A 168 -10.44 -6.75 -15.88
CA ASP A 168 -11.45 -7.24 -14.94
C ASP A 168 -11.33 -6.55 -13.58
N ASP A 169 -10.12 -6.23 -13.12
CA ASP A 169 -9.91 -5.43 -11.92
C ASP A 169 -10.45 -4.01 -12.08
N TRP A 170 -10.26 -3.41 -13.27
CA TRP A 170 -10.83 -2.13 -13.60
C TRP A 170 -12.36 -2.14 -13.48
N ARG A 171 -13.03 -3.13 -14.10
CA ARG A 171 -14.49 -3.29 -14.02
C ARG A 171 -14.98 -3.46 -12.59
N ARG A 172 -14.26 -4.26 -11.79
CA ARG A 172 -14.58 -4.42 -10.36
C ARG A 172 -14.42 -3.10 -9.61
N ALA A 173 -13.35 -2.35 -9.87
CA ALA A 173 -13.14 -1.04 -9.28
C ALA A 173 -14.26 -0.06 -9.61
N GLU A 174 -14.76 -0.03 -10.86
CA GLU A 174 -15.91 0.81 -11.25
C GLU A 174 -17.19 0.46 -10.48
N LEU A 175 -17.49 -0.84 -10.33
CA LEU A 175 -18.64 -1.32 -9.56
C LEU A 175 -18.52 -0.95 -8.08
N MET A 176 -17.34 -1.16 -7.48
CA MET A 176 -17.05 -0.81 -6.10
C MET A 176 -17.15 0.70 -5.87
N PHE A 177 -16.64 1.51 -6.79
CA PHE A 177 -16.71 2.96 -6.72
C PHE A 177 -18.18 3.47 -6.73
N GLY A 178 -19.02 2.89 -7.58
CA GLY A 178 -20.45 3.16 -7.60
C GLY A 178 -21.13 2.85 -6.26
N ALA A 179 -20.78 1.70 -5.65
CA ALA A 179 -21.33 1.29 -4.36
C ALA A 179 -20.84 2.17 -3.19
N ILE A 180 -19.57 2.56 -3.19
CA ILE A 180 -18.98 3.41 -2.14
C ILE A 180 -19.59 4.83 -2.16
N ARG A 181 -19.89 5.36 -3.34
CA ARG A 181 -20.45 6.70 -3.52
C ARG A 181 -21.98 6.77 -3.42
N SER A 182 -22.67 5.64 -3.52
CA SER A 182 -24.12 5.64 -3.31
C SER A 182 -24.43 6.10 -1.90
N PRO A 183 -25.30 7.12 -1.70
CA PRO A 183 -25.73 7.49 -0.36
C PRO A 183 -26.34 6.24 0.27
N LYS A 184 -25.93 5.94 1.53
CA LYS A 184 -26.57 4.89 2.30
C LYS A 184 -28.07 5.15 2.26
N SER A 185 -28.84 4.30 1.60
CA SER A 185 -30.27 4.28 1.81
C SER A 185 -30.44 4.02 3.33
N THR A 186 -30.95 5.03 4.03
CA THR A 186 -31.47 4.84 5.38
C THR A 186 -32.52 3.78 5.26
N VAL A 187 -32.19 2.56 5.64
CA VAL A 187 -33.16 1.54 5.98
C VAL A 187 -33.65 2.01 7.33
N ASP A 188 -34.75 2.79 7.33
CA ASP A 188 -35.50 3.08 8.53
C ASP A 188 -35.95 1.75 9.12
N GLU A 189 -35.55 1.51 10.38
CA GLU A 189 -36.09 0.45 11.22
C GLU A 189 -37.57 0.68 11.55
#